data_a34292448f7c637b2d3ec34a505006e6
#
_entry.id   a34292448f7c637b2d3ec34a505006e6
#
_cell.length_a   1.000
_cell.length_b   1.000
_cell.length_c   1.000
_cell.angle_alpha   90.00
_cell.angle_beta   90.00
_cell.angle_gamma   90.00
#
_symmetry.space_group_name_H-M   'P 1'
#
loop_
_entity.id
_entity.type
_entity.pdbx_description
1 polymer ?
#
loop_
_entity_poly.entity_id
_entity_poly.type
_entity_poly.pdbx_seq_one_letter_code
_entity_poly.pdbx_strand_id
1 'polypeptide(L)'
;MKVELKERTEHHVRTYFEKVQDAQIQAMLPQSAATVEQALENYRKTLLPNTTSYGRTICVDGVYAGDIWCYCIDHDEEPNAMLSYCLFEKNLWGKGITTEVLRQFLADVVPRFGLKSVGAFTYSANAPSIRVLLKNDFAEVEAFMEDGVLSKYLQKNTEDML
;
A
#
# COMPACT_ATOMS: atom_id res chain seq x y z
N MET A 1 4.37 -3.98 20.45
CA MET A 1 4.43 -4.87 19.27
C MET A 1 5.53 -4.40 18.32
N LYS A 2 6.30 -5.34 17.82
CA LYS A 2 7.36 -5.05 16.86
C LYS A 2 6.79 -5.13 15.45
N VAL A 3 6.83 -4.01 14.73
CA VAL A 3 6.34 -3.89 13.36
C VAL A 3 7.54 -3.78 12.43
N GLU A 4 7.63 -4.68 11.47
CA GLU A 4 8.74 -4.74 10.52
C GLU A 4 8.23 -4.90 9.09
N LEU A 5 8.94 -4.29 8.15
CA LEU A 5 8.74 -4.51 6.72
C LEU A 5 9.83 -5.44 6.22
N LYS A 6 9.44 -6.47 5.46
CA LYS A 6 10.38 -7.47 4.96
C LYS A 6 10.17 -7.71 3.47
N GLU A 7 11.16 -8.36 2.85
CA GLU A 7 11.10 -8.75 1.45
C GLU A 7 9.95 -9.73 1.21
N ARG A 8 9.28 -9.58 0.09
CA ARG A 8 8.17 -10.45 -0.33
C ARG A 8 8.71 -11.62 -1.14
N THR A 9 8.12 -12.81 -0.96
CA THR A 9 8.44 -14.03 -1.69
C THR A 9 7.19 -14.57 -2.38
N GLU A 10 7.34 -15.56 -3.25
CA GLU A 10 6.18 -16.22 -3.88
C GLU A 10 5.23 -16.83 -2.85
N HIS A 11 5.77 -17.36 -1.75
CA HIS A 11 4.94 -17.90 -0.68
C HIS A 11 4.05 -16.81 -0.06
N HIS A 12 4.59 -15.63 0.17
CA HIS A 12 3.81 -14.49 0.68
C HIS A 12 2.71 -14.08 -0.32
N VAL A 13 3.01 -14.06 -1.61
CA VAL A 13 2.02 -13.73 -2.64
C VAL A 13 0.84 -14.71 -2.60
N ARG A 14 1.11 -16.01 -2.46
CA ARG A 14 0.06 -17.04 -2.35
C ARG A 14 -0.78 -16.84 -1.09
N THR A 15 -0.14 -16.61 0.04
CA THR A 15 -0.82 -16.38 1.32
C THR A 15 -1.68 -15.12 1.26
N TYR A 16 -1.13 -14.01 0.75
CA TYR A 16 -1.86 -12.76 0.58
C TYR A 16 -3.11 -12.94 -0.29
N PHE A 17 -2.95 -13.58 -1.45
CA PHE A 17 -4.08 -13.83 -2.36
C PHE A 17 -5.22 -14.56 -1.64
N GLU A 18 -4.88 -15.58 -0.86
CA GLU A 18 -5.84 -16.37 -0.10
C GLU A 18 -6.54 -15.54 0.99
N LYS A 19 -5.76 -14.79 1.77
CA LYS A 19 -6.28 -13.97 2.89
C LYS A 19 -7.18 -12.83 2.44
N VAL A 20 -6.90 -12.19 1.32
CA VAL A 20 -7.70 -11.06 0.83
C VAL A 20 -8.96 -11.47 0.09
N GLN A 21 -9.26 -12.76 -0.02
CA GLN A 21 -10.57 -13.23 -0.52
C GLN A 21 -11.70 -12.93 0.47
N ASP A 22 -11.39 -12.53 1.68
CA ASP A 22 -12.37 -12.11 2.69
C ASP A 22 -13.27 -10.98 2.16
N ALA A 23 -14.59 -11.12 2.34
CA ALA A 23 -15.57 -10.19 1.78
C ALA A 23 -15.43 -8.77 2.34
N GLN A 24 -15.08 -8.62 3.62
CA GLN A 24 -14.92 -7.32 4.25
C GLN A 24 -13.68 -6.60 3.69
N ILE A 25 -12.60 -7.33 3.47
CA ILE A 25 -11.38 -6.79 2.86
C ILE A 25 -11.65 -6.38 1.41
N GLN A 26 -12.31 -7.26 0.63
CA GLN A 26 -12.67 -6.97 -0.76
C GLN A 26 -13.54 -5.71 -0.89
N ALA A 27 -14.43 -5.47 0.05
CA ALA A 27 -15.31 -4.31 0.05
C ALA A 27 -14.53 -2.99 0.21
N MET A 28 -13.41 -3.01 0.94
CA MET A 28 -12.60 -1.81 1.20
C MET A 28 -11.42 -1.67 0.24
N LEU A 29 -10.90 -2.79 -0.28
CA LEU A 29 -9.77 -2.81 -1.19
C LEU A 29 -9.97 -3.93 -2.22
N PRO A 30 -10.67 -3.67 -3.33
CA PRO A 30 -10.80 -4.65 -4.39
C PRO A 30 -9.43 -5.06 -4.94
N GLN A 31 -9.23 -6.36 -5.13
CA GLN A 31 -7.95 -6.90 -5.60
C GLN A 31 -7.93 -6.96 -7.13
N SER A 32 -6.78 -6.64 -7.72
CA SER A 32 -6.60 -6.64 -9.17
C SER A 32 -6.43 -8.04 -9.76
N ALA A 33 -5.85 -8.98 -9.00
CA ALA A 33 -5.62 -10.33 -9.47
C ALA A 33 -6.87 -11.20 -9.26
N ALA A 34 -7.35 -11.84 -10.32
CA ALA A 34 -8.49 -12.75 -10.27
C ALA A 34 -8.08 -14.16 -9.87
N THR A 35 -6.81 -14.55 -10.10
CA THR A 35 -6.27 -15.88 -9.80
C THR A 35 -4.92 -15.75 -9.11
N VAL A 36 -4.52 -16.82 -8.41
CA VAL A 36 -3.19 -16.86 -7.78
C VAL A 36 -2.08 -16.82 -8.83
N GLU A 37 -2.28 -17.43 -9.99
CA GLU A 37 -1.32 -17.40 -11.10
C GLU A 37 -1.10 -15.98 -11.59
N GLN A 38 -2.17 -15.19 -11.72
CA GLN A 38 -2.07 -13.78 -12.08
C GLN A 38 -1.34 -12.97 -11.02
N ALA A 39 -1.61 -13.23 -9.74
CA ALA A 39 -0.91 -12.57 -8.63
C ALA A 39 0.59 -12.87 -8.66
N LEU A 40 0.98 -14.12 -8.91
CA LEU A 40 2.38 -14.52 -9.03
C LEU A 40 3.06 -13.88 -10.23
N GLU A 41 2.38 -13.81 -11.38
CA GLU A 41 2.90 -13.14 -12.56
C GLU A 41 3.13 -11.65 -12.31
N ASN A 42 2.17 -10.98 -11.68
CA ASN A 42 2.31 -9.57 -11.30
C ASN A 42 3.50 -9.36 -10.35
N TYR A 43 3.66 -10.26 -9.38
CA TYR A 43 4.80 -10.22 -8.46
C TYR A 43 6.14 -10.35 -9.21
N ARG A 44 6.24 -11.31 -10.13
CA ARG A 44 7.50 -11.54 -10.89
C ARG A 44 7.89 -10.32 -11.71
N LYS A 45 6.92 -9.55 -12.22
CA LYS A 45 7.19 -8.30 -12.94
C LYS A 45 7.83 -7.25 -12.02
N THR A 46 7.55 -7.27 -10.72
CA THR A 46 8.17 -6.32 -9.78
C THR A 46 9.66 -6.58 -9.55
N LEU A 47 10.15 -7.76 -9.94
CA LEU A 47 11.55 -8.15 -9.80
C LEU A 47 12.42 -7.77 -11.02
N LEU A 48 11.78 -7.29 -12.09
CA LEU A 48 12.48 -6.91 -13.32
C LEU A 48 13.12 -5.53 -13.20
N PRO A 49 14.20 -5.25 -13.94
CA PRO A 49 14.73 -3.90 -14.07
C PRO A 49 13.66 -2.94 -14.60
N ASN A 50 13.68 -1.69 -14.16
CA ASN A 50 12.73 -0.65 -14.55
C ASN A 50 11.27 -0.97 -14.17
N THR A 51 11.06 -1.79 -13.14
CA THR A 51 9.71 -2.01 -12.61
C THR A 51 9.08 -0.71 -12.15
N THR A 52 7.76 -0.62 -12.28
CA THR A 52 6.97 0.52 -11.78
C THR A 52 6.26 0.22 -10.46
N SER A 53 6.58 -0.92 -9.85
CA SER A 53 5.98 -1.35 -8.57
C SER A 53 7.04 -1.89 -7.62
N TYR A 54 6.83 -1.64 -6.33
CA TYR A 54 7.73 -2.09 -5.27
C TYR A 54 6.91 -2.35 -4.01
N GLY A 55 7.06 -3.53 -3.42
CA GLY A 55 6.28 -3.91 -2.26
C GLY A 55 7.10 -4.57 -1.16
N ARG A 56 6.54 -4.55 0.06
CA ARG A 56 7.10 -5.20 1.24
C ARG A 56 6.01 -5.94 1.98
N THR A 57 6.38 -6.98 2.71
CA THR A 57 5.48 -7.62 3.65
C THR A 57 5.45 -6.85 4.96
N ILE A 58 4.29 -6.86 5.62
CA ILE A 58 4.11 -6.34 6.97
C ILE A 58 4.18 -7.52 7.93
N CYS A 59 5.15 -7.49 8.84
CA CYS A 59 5.28 -8.50 9.88
C CYS A 59 5.09 -7.85 11.25
N VAL A 60 4.27 -8.47 12.09
CA VAL A 60 4.00 -8.02 13.45
C VAL A 60 4.43 -9.14 14.39
N ASP A 61 5.39 -8.83 15.27
CA ASP A 61 6.01 -9.81 16.17
C ASP A 61 6.51 -11.06 15.41
N GLY A 62 7.06 -10.86 14.21
CA GLY A 62 7.61 -11.93 13.39
C GLY A 62 6.60 -12.70 12.55
N VAL A 63 5.30 -12.33 12.60
CA VAL A 63 4.22 -13.02 11.87
C VAL A 63 3.75 -12.17 10.69
N TYR A 64 3.66 -12.77 9.52
CA TYR A 64 3.18 -12.09 8.31
C TYR A 64 1.71 -11.70 8.48
N ALA A 65 1.40 -10.41 8.30
CA ALA A 65 0.08 -9.84 8.58
C ALA A 65 -0.51 -8.99 7.46
N GLY A 66 0.25 -8.72 6.41
CA GLY A 66 -0.26 -7.88 5.31
C GLY A 66 0.84 -7.43 4.36
N ASP A 67 0.48 -6.58 3.42
CA ASP A 67 1.40 -6.02 2.43
C ASP A 67 1.22 -4.52 2.32
N ILE A 68 2.31 -3.83 1.96
CA ILE A 68 2.31 -2.44 1.54
C ILE A 68 3.13 -2.34 0.25
N TRP A 69 2.63 -1.55 -0.71
CA TRP A 69 3.33 -1.39 -1.98
C TRP A 69 3.09 -0.03 -2.59
N CYS A 70 4.03 0.41 -3.42
CA CYS A 70 3.83 1.52 -4.32
C CYS A 70 3.77 1.01 -5.76
N TYR A 71 3.07 1.75 -6.61
CA TYR A 71 2.84 1.40 -8.01
C TYR A 71 2.77 2.66 -8.86
N CYS A 72 2.76 2.51 -10.17
CA CYS A 72 2.85 3.64 -11.08
C CYS A 72 4.04 4.54 -10.74
N ILE A 73 5.17 3.94 -10.39
CA ILE A 73 6.38 4.70 -10.08
C ILE A 73 6.86 5.42 -11.34
N ASP A 74 6.90 6.75 -11.28
CA ASP A 74 7.39 7.60 -12.35
C ASP A 74 8.78 8.08 -11.97
N HIS A 75 9.76 7.82 -12.84
CA HIS A 75 11.17 8.16 -12.62
C HIS A 75 11.61 9.43 -13.37
N ASP A 76 10.67 10.15 -14.00
CA ASP A 76 10.95 11.33 -14.81
C ASP A 76 11.27 12.59 -13.96
N GLU A 77 10.98 13.79 -14.48
CA GLU A 77 11.38 15.07 -13.86
C GLU A 77 10.75 15.29 -12.48
N GLU A 78 9.53 14.80 -12.28
CA GLU A 78 8.81 14.90 -11.01
C GLU A 78 8.51 13.50 -10.49
N PRO A 79 9.52 12.76 -9.98
CA PRO A 79 9.31 11.39 -9.53
C PRO A 79 8.20 11.28 -8.49
N ASN A 80 7.26 10.38 -8.75
CA ASN A 80 6.11 10.19 -7.90
C ASN A 80 5.65 8.72 -7.96
N ALA A 81 4.81 8.32 -7.03
CA ALA A 81 4.22 6.99 -7.01
C ALA A 81 2.86 7.02 -6.32
N MET A 82 2.07 6.00 -6.61
CA MET A 82 0.85 5.70 -5.88
C MET A 82 1.17 4.65 -4.81
N LEU A 83 0.37 4.62 -3.75
CA LEU A 83 0.58 3.79 -2.57
C LEU A 83 -0.69 3.02 -2.25
N SER A 84 -0.54 1.77 -1.84
CA SER A 84 -1.63 0.97 -1.30
C SER A 84 -1.12 0.01 -0.22
N TYR A 85 -2.00 -0.44 0.65
CA TYR A 85 -1.67 -1.36 1.74
C TYR A 85 -2.90 -2.14 2.18
N CYS A 86 -2.65 -3.30 2.77
CA CYS A 86 -3.70 -4.12 3.36
C CYS A 86 -3.14 -4.93 4.55
N LEU A 87 -3.73 -4.74 5.72
CA LEU A 87 -3.48 -5.56 6.89
C LEU A 87 -4.60 -6.61 6.93
N PHE A 88 -4.30 -7.85 6.57
CA PHE A 88 -5.35 -8.89 6.45
C PHE A 88 -5.69 -9.58 7.77
N GLU A 89 -4.90 -9.38 8.82
CA GLU A 89 -5.21 -9.90 10.15
C GLU A 89 -6.10 -8.90 10.90
N LYS A 90 -7.41 -9.18 10.92
CA LYS A 90 -8.43 -8.26 11.47
C LYS A 90 -8.24 -7.95 12.95
N ASN A 91 -7.72 -8.90 13.73
CA ASN A 91 -7.44 -8.69 15.16
C ASN A 91 -6.35 -7.65 15.42
N LEU A 92 -5.62 -7.26 14.40
CA LEU A 92 -4.59 -6.21 14.49
C LEU A 92 -5.12 -4.82 14.08
N TRP A 93 -6.35 -4.73 13.60
CA TRP A 93 -6.94 -3.44 13.21
C TRP A 93 -7.17 -2.53 14.42
N GLY A 94 -7.08 -1.21 14.22
CA GLY A 94 -7.33 -0.23 15.28
C GLY A 94 -6.24 -0.09 16.31
N LYS A 95 -5.04 -0.62 16.07
CA LYS A 95 -3.92 -0.61 17.03
C LYS A 95 -2.77 0.32 16.61
N GLY A 96 -2.96 1.12 15.56
CA GLY A 96 -1.92 2.03 15.06
C GLY A 96 -0.81 1.37 14.24
N ILE A 97 -0.93 0.08 13.95
CA ILE A 97 0.09 -0.68 13.21
C ILE A 97 0.29 -0.12 11.81
N THR A 98 -0.81 0.11 11.07
CA THR A 98 -0.72 0.59 9.69
C THR A 98 -0.11 1.99 9.61
N THR A 99 -0.36 2.85 10.60
CA THR A 99 0.27 4.18 10.68
C THR A 99 1.79 4.04 10.77
N GLU A 100 2.29 3.13 11.59
CA GLU A 100 3.73 2.87 11.73
C GLU A 100 4.30 2.22 10.47
N VAL A 101 3.56 1.29 9.86
CA VAL A 101 3.94 0.65 8.60
C VAL A 101 4.15 1.69 7.51
N LEU A 102 3.21 2.61 7.36
CA LEU A 102 3.30 3.66 6.34
C LEU A 102 4.49 4.58 6.60
N ARG A 103 4.75 4.94 7.86
CA ARG A 103 5.93 5.74 8.22
C ARG A 103 7.22 5.04 7.80
N GLN A 104 7.36 3.75 8.11
CA GLN A 104 8.55 2.97 7.74
C GLN A 104 8.70 2.85 6.22
N PHE A 105 7.60 2.59 5.53
CA PHE A 105 7.62 2.40 4.08
C PHE A 105 8.03 3.68 3.36
N LEU A 106 7.48 4.83 3.75
CA LEU A 106 7.86 6.12 3.17
C LEU A 106 9.34 6.41 3.41
N ALA A 107 9.87 6.11 4.60
CA ALA A 107 11.28 6.29 4.92
C ALA A 107 12.19 5.44 4.02
N ASP A 108 11.70 4.32 3.50
CA ASP A 108 12.43 3.48 2.54
C ASP A 108 12.25 3.98 1.10
N VAL A 109 11.03 4.11 0.62
CA VAL A 109 10.77 4.31 -0.82
C VAL A 109 11.06 5.74 -1.29
N VAL A 110 10.86 6.73 -0.44
CA VAL A 110 11.08 8.13 -0.84
C VAL A 110 12.53 8.36 -1.25
N PRO A 111 13.55 8.05 -0.41
CA PRO A 111 14.94 8.20 -0.87
C PRO A 111 15.34 7.16 -1.92
N ARG A 112 14.80 5.96 -1.87
CA ARG A 112 15.13 4.89 -2.82
C ARG A 112 14.81 5.29 -4.26
N PHE A 113 13.65 5.90 -4.49
CA PHE A 113 13.20 6.29 -5.83
C PHE A 113 13.25 7.80 -6.06
N GLY A 114 13.73 8.57 -5.10
CA GLY A 114 13.80 10.03 -5.21
C GLY A 114 12.42 10.68 -5.33
N LEU A 115 11.41 10.12 -4.67
CA LEU A 115 10.01 10.56 -4.86
C LEU A 115 9.78 11.97 -4.30
N LYS A 116 9.25 12.86 -5.13
CA LYS A 116 8.85 14.21 -4.73
C LYS A 116 7.43 14.26 -4.19
N SER A 117 6.60 13.29 -4.55
CA SER A 117 5.26 13.16 -4.02
C SER A 117 4.80 11.69 -4.03
N VAL A 118 3.86 11.37 -3.14
CA VAL A 118 3.20 10.06 -3.07
C VAL A 118 1.72 10.29 -2.94
N GLY A 119 0.92 9.58 -3.73
CA GLY A 119 -0.54 9.66 -3.71
C GLY A 119 -1.19 8.36 -3.27
N ALA A 120 -2.42 8.44 -2.81
CA ALA A 120 -3.21 7.28 -2.43
C ALA A 120 -4.69 7.53 -2.73
N PHE A 121 -5.36 6.50 -3.28
CA PHE A 121 -6.81 6.47 -3.42
C PHE A 121 -7.40 5.63 -2.30
N THR A 122 -8.54 6.07 -1.77
CA THR A 122 -9.28 5.30 -0.77
C THR A 122 -10.77 5.61 -0.90
N TYR A 123 -11.63 4.65 -0.57
CA TYR A 123 -13.05 4.92 -0.48
C TYR A 123 -13.32 5.89 0.69
N SER A 124 -14.25 6.83 0.49
CA SER A 124 -14.62 7.80 1.53
C SER A 124 -15.15 7.12 2.80
N ALA A 125 -15.77 5.94 2.65
CA ALA A 125 -16.27 5.15 3.78
C ALA A 125 -15.16 4.46 4.58
N ASN A 126 -13.93 4.39 4.03
CA ASN A 126 -12.80 3.74 4.70
C ASN A 126 -12.10 4.73 5.66
N ALA A 127 -12.79 5.10 6.73
CA ALA A 127 -12.29 6.06 7.71
C ALA A 127 -10.95 5.65 8.35
N PRO A 128 -10.70 4.37 8.68
CA PRO A 128 -9.40 3.96 9.20
C PRO A 128 -8.25 4.27 8.25
N SER A 129 -8.40 4.00 6.95
CA SER A 129 -7.37 4.29 5.94
C SER A 129 -7.11 5.79 5.82
N ILE A 130 -8.16 6.59 5.82
CA ILE A 130 -8.02 8.05 5.77
C ILE A 130 -7.23 8.56 6.98
N ARG A 131 -7.52 8.04 8.18
CA ARG A 131 -6.77 8.43 9.39
C ARG A 131 -5.30 8.07 9.32
N VAL A 132 -4.97 6.90 8.79
CA VAL A 132 -3.57 6.45 8.58
C VAL A 132 -2.82 7.44 7.68
N LEU A 133 -3.45 7.82 6.58
CA LEU A 133 -2.87 8.77 5.62
C LEU A 133 -2.68 10.14 6.25
N LEU A 134 -3.70 10.68 6.91
CA LEU A 134 -3.63 11.99 7.58
C LEU A 134 -2.55 12.02 8.66
N LYS A 135 -2.40 10.94 9.43
CA LYS A 135 -1.35 10.84 10.45
C LYS A 135 0.06 10.80 9.87
N ASN A 136 0.19 10.48 8.59
CA ASN A 136 1.46 10.51 7.87
C ASN A 136 1.59 11.76 6.99
N ASP A 137 0.83 12.81 7.30
CA ASP A 137 0.89 14.13 6.65
C ASP A 137 0.42 14.14 5.19
N PHE A 138 -0.40 13.17 4.79
CA PHE A 138 -1.13 13.26 3.54
C PHE A 138 -2.27 14.25 3.71
N ALA A 139 -2.60 14.98 2.64
CA ALA A 139 -3.72 15.92 2.60
C ALA A 139 -4.72 15.48 1.54
N GLU A 140 -6.02 15.69 1.79
CA GLU A 140 -7.03 15.44 0.77
C GLU A 140 -6.88 16.42 -0.38
N VAL A 141 -6.85 15.90 -1.60
CA VAL A 141 -6.76 16.70 -2.82
C VAL A 141 -8.15 16.87 -3.46
N GLU A 142 -8.88 15.74 -3.59
CA GLU A 142 -10.22 15.75 -4.16
C GLU A 142 -11.05 14.57 -3.68
N ALA A 143 -12.38 14.72 -3.77
CA ALA A 143 -13.34 13.63 -3.63
C ALA A 143 -14.04 13.46 -4.98
N PHE A 144 -14.31 12.21 -5.38
CA PHE A 144 -14.89 11.90 -6.68
C PHE A 144 -15.70 10.61 -6.62
N MET A 145 -16.56 10.42 -7.62
CA MET A 145 -17.31 9.16 -7.77
C MET A 145 -16.58 8.27 -8.76
N GLU A 146 -16.36 7.01 -8.41
CA GLU A 146 -15.79 6.00 -9.29
C GLU A 146 -16.64 4.73 -9.19
N ASP A 147 -17.21 4.30 -10.31
CA ASP A 147 -18.10 3.12 -10.35
C ASP A 147 -19.23 3.18 -9.32
N GLY A 148 -19.78 4.37 -9.08
CA GLY A 148 -20.84 4.58 -8.11
C GLY A 148 -20.40 4.65 -6.66
N VAL A 149 -19.09 4.61 -6.38
CA VAL A 149 -18.54 4.66 -5.01
C VAL A 149 -17.81 5.99 -4.80
N LEU A 150 -18.16 6.69 -3.71
CA LEU A 150 -17.47 7.93 -3.35
C LEU A 150 -16.07 7.61 -2.85
N SER A 151 -15.08 8.22 -3.50
CA SER A 151 -13.66 7.97 -3.25
C SER A 151 -12.93 9.27 -3.01
N LYS A 152 -11.75 9.17 -2.40
CA LYS A 152 -10.88 10.32 -2.13
C LYS A 152 -9.48 10.05 -2.68
N TYR A 153 -8.85 11.11 -3.15
CA TYR A 153 -7.43 11.13 -3.48
C TYR A 153 -6.71 11.99 -2.46
N LEU A 154 -5.68 11.43 -1.83
CA LEU A 154 -4.82 12.12 -0.89
C LEU A 154 -3.40 12.11 -1.41
N GLN A 155 -2.62 13.13 -1.07
CA GLN A 155 -1.25 13.28 -1.55
C GLN A 155 -0.35 13.83 -0.45
N LYS A 156 0.89 13.39 -0.44
CA LYS A 156 1.95 13.91 0.41
C LYS A 156 3.08 14.45 -0.47
N ASN A 157 3.49 15.68 -0.21
CA ASN A 157 4.75 16.21 -0.75
C ASN A 157 5.89 15.63 0.08
N THR A 158 6.84 14.99 -0.57
CA THR A 158 7.93 14.26 0.10
C THR A 158 9.32 14.89 -0.15
N GLU A 159 9.36 16.09 -0.73
CA GLU A 159 10.63 16.74 -1.05
C GLU A 159 11.49 17.00 0.20
N ASP A 160 10.87 17.26 1.35
CA ASP A 160 11.56 17.47 2.62
C ASP A 160 12.13 16.17 3.23
N MET A 161 11.77 15.02 2.66
CA MET A 161 12.31 13.71 3.07
C MET A 161 13.53 13.29 2.23
N LEU A 162 13.88 14.09 1.23
CA LEU A 162 15.01 13.79 0.32
C LEU A 162 16.33 14.35 0.82
#